data_968aa958754641e293ba3a5c481b3553
#
_entry.id   968aa958754641e293ba3a5c481b3553
#
_cell.length_a   1.000
_cell.length_b   1.000
_cell.length_c   1.000
_cell.angle_alpha   90.00
_cell.angle_beta   90.00
_cell.angle_gamma   90.00
#
_symmetry.space_group_name_H-M   'P 1'
#
loop_
_entity.id
_entity.type
_entity.pdbx_description
1 polymer ?
#
loop_
_entity_poly.entity_id
_entity_poly.type
_entity_poly.pdbx_seq_one_letter_code
_entity_poly.pdbx_strand_id
1 'polypeptide(L)'
;MNNKTDKSRWDNISALRKRPSQELFAKCVELTKSNKPKIRKIGIDILAQLGLPPRPFLKDTLKIYFDLIEVETDPDVLMSLLYSIGHNNDKLDNKQIEKICSFIDSENSWVKEGLVSALLGIDKPNAIETLIKLSSDKLSHIRNWATFGLGTQIERNNTKIREALWERVNDKHQETKLEAIVGLAKRKDKRVNDIIKREIIGGEFGTLLFEAIIETQDKEFLPLLKQNLRTIKDDKTINLEWEKDLKNCIDELTKLTNERRTTA
;
A
#
# COMPACT_ATOMS: atom_id res chain seq x y z
N MET A 1 -2.03 -23.97 0.58
CA MET A 1 -1.14 -23.86 1.76
C MET A 1 -1.99 -24.03 3.02
N ASN A 2 -1.46 -24.69 4.04
CA ASN A 2 -2.26 -25.08 5.20
C ASN A 2 -2.31 -23.89 6.19
N ASN A 3 -3.42 -23.15 6.25
CA ASN A 3 -3.60 -21.93 7.08
C ASN A 3 -3.16 -22.07 8.55
N LYS A 4 -3.15 -23.30 9.10
CA LYS A 4 -2.69 -23.56 10.49
C LYS A 4 -1.18 -23.43 10.65
N THR A 5 -0.40 -23.86 9.66
CA THR A 5 1.09 -23.78 9.70
C THR A 5 1.59 -22.35 9.54
N ASP A 6 0.94 -21.55 8.72
CA ASP A 6 1.30 -20.14 8.52
C ASP A 6 0.96 -19.29 9.76
N LYS A 7 -0.22 -19.49 10.36
CA LYS A 7 -0.60 -18.81 11.59
C LYS A 7 0.39 -19.10 12.72
N SER A 8 0.71 -20.37 12.95
CA SER A 8 1.68 -20.77 13.99
C SER A 8 3.08 -20.16 13.76
N ARG A 9 3.50 -20.04 12.49
CA ARG A 9 4.77 -19.40 12.14
C ARG A 9 4.78 -17.92 12.53
N TRP A 10 3.74 -17.18 12.15
CA TRP A 10 3.63 -15.75 12.45
C TRP A 10 3.44 -15.48 13.96
N ASP A 11 2.75 -16.34 14.68
CA ASP A 11 2.64 -16.28 16.15
C ASP A 11 4.02 -16.42 16.80
N ASN A 12 4.86 -17.34 16.31
CA ASN A 12 6.23 -17.51 16.78
C ASN A 12 7.13 -16.31 16.45
N ILE A 13 7.05 -15.76 15.23
CA ILE A 13 7.78 -14.56 14.84
C ILE A 13 7.37 -13.38 15.75
N SER A 14 6.09 -13.20 16.00
CA SER A 14 5.57 -12.16 16.89
C SER A 14 6.06 -12.29 18.32
N ALA A 15 6.22 -13.52 18.82
CA ALA A 15 6.78 -13.77 20.13
C ALA A 15 8.28 -13.42 20.20
N LEU A 16 9.05 -13.78 19.17
CA LEU A 16 10.47 -13.46 19.05
C LEU A 16 10.72 -11.97 18.89
N ARG A 17 9.87 -11.25 18.17
CA ARG A 17 9.93 -9.80 17.99
C ARG A 17 10.04 -9.02 19.29
N LYS A 18 9.41 -9.51 20.35
CA LYS A 18 9.39 -8.86 21.67
C LYS A 18 10.64 -9.12 22.50
N ARG A 19 11.55 -10.00 22.07
CA ARG A 19 12.71 -10.47 22.81
C ARG A 19 14.00 -10.40 22.00
N PRO A 20 14.35 -9.20 21.42
CA PRO A 20 15.57 -9.07 20.65
C PRO A 20 16.80 -9.32 21.53
N SER A 21 17.71 -10.17 21.05
CA SER A 21 19.01 -10.41 21.68
C SER A 21 20.08 -10.63 20.62
N GLN A 22 21.34 -10.40 20.97
CA GLN A 22 22.47 -10.66 20.06
C GLN A 22 22.55 -12.15 19.66
N GLU A 23 22.24 -13.04 20.60
CA GLU A 23 22.22 -14.49 20.35
C GLU A 23 21.13 -14.85 19.32
N LEU A 24 19.91 -14.32 19.49
CA LEU A 24 18.82 -14.57 18.55
C LEU A 24 19.13 -13.97 17.15
N PHE A 25 19.70 -12.76 17.12
CA PHE A 25 20.15 -12.16 15.88
C PHE A 25 21.16 -13.05 15.16
N ALA A 26 22.22 -13.52 15.85
CA ALA A 26 23.24 -14.40 15.28
C ALA A 26 22.63 -15.71 14.76
N LYS A 27 21.71 -16.32 15.49
CA LYS A 27 20.97 -17.51 15.05
C LYS A 27 20.18 -17.27 13.78
N CYS A 28 19.49 -16.14 13.68
CA CYS A 28 18.74 -15.78 12.46
C CYS A 28 19.68 -15.56 11.26
N VAL A 29 20.85 -14.95 11.49
CA VAL A 29 21.88 -14.81 10.44
C VAL A 29 22.42 -16.18 9.98
N GLU A 30 22.60 -17.15 10.85
CA GLU A 30 22.95 -18.53 10.46
C GLU A 30 21.85 -19.14 9.57
N LEU A 31 20.57 -18.96 9.93
CA LEU A 31 19.46 -19.47 9.11
C LEU A 31 19.46 -18.89 7.69
N THR A 32 19.80 -17.61 7.52
CA THR A 32 19.85 -16.98 6.18
C THR A 32 20.92 -17.58 5.26
N LYS A 33 21.89 -18.29 5.79
CA LYS A 33 22.99 -18.95 5.04
C LYS A 33 22.70 -20.43 4.70
N SER A 34 21.53 -20.95 5.08
CA SER A 34 21.16 -22.34 4.85
C SER A 34 21.05 -22.67 3.35
N ASN A 35 21.47 -23.88 2.97
CA ASN A 35 21.26 -24.41 1.61
C ASN A 35 19.77 -24.65 1.27
N LYS A 36 18.88 -24.67 2.29
CA LYS A 36 17.45 -24.90 2.13
C LYS A 36 16.71 -23.56 2.06
N PRO A 37 16.05 -23.21 0.92
CA PRO A 37 15.32 -21.94 0.76
C PRO A 37 14.32 -21.65 1.90
N LYS A 38 13.56 -22.65 2.31
CA LYS A 38 12.59 -22.51 3.44
C LYS A 38 13.26 -22.08 4.74
N ILE A 39 14.49 -22.52 5.00
CA ILE A 39 15.22 -22.15 6.21
C ILE A 39 15.77 -20.73 6.08
N ARG A 40 16.30 -20.34 4.90
CA ARG A 40 16.72 -18.95 4.65
C ARG A 40 15.57 -17.98 4.88
N LYS A 41 14.39 -18.30 4.32
CA LYS A 41 13.17 -17.50 4.48
C LYS A 41 12.79 -17.30 5.96
N ILE A 42 12.91 -18.33 6.80
CA ILE A 42 12.62 -18.19 8.24
C ILE A 42 13.57 -17.17 8.89
N GLY A 43 14.88 -17.26 8.61
CA GLY A 43 15.87 -16.31 9.12
C GLY A 43 15.55 -14.87 8.69
N ILE A 44 15.22 -14.67 7.41
CA ILE A 44 14.85 -13.38 6.82
C ILE A 44 13.60 -12.80 7.52
N ASP A 45 12.53 -13.57 7.61
CA ASP A 45 11.25 -13.09 8.18
C ASP A 45 11.38 -12.72 9.68
N ILE A 46 12.19 -13.45 10.43
CA ILE A 46 12.45 -13.11 11.86
C ILE A 46 13.25 -11.81 11.94
N LEU A 47 14.34 -11.68 11.18
CA LEU A 47 15.20 -10.49 11.16
C LEU A 47 14.41 -9.22 10.78
N ALA A 48 13.46 -9.33 9.85
CA ALA A 48 12.64 -8.21 9.40
C ALA A 48 11.88 -7.52 10.53
N GLN A 49 11.51 -8.29 11.55
CA GLN A 49 10.67 -7.81 12.62
C GLN A 49 11.34 -7.93 14.01
N LEU A 50 12.63 -8.24 14.08
CA LEU A 50 13.34 -8.44 15.34
C LEU A 50 13.48 -7.11 16.12
N GLY A 51 12.76 -7.01 17.22
CA GLY A 51 12.64 -5.79 18.02
C GLY A 51 11.52 -4.86 17.57
N LEU A 52 11.11 -3.98 18.47
CA LEU A 52 10.18 -2.87 18.19
C LEU A 52 10.96 -1.66 17.66
N PRO A 53 10.35 -0.78 16.87
CA PRO A 53 10.99 0.46 16.43
C PRO A 53 11.37 1.37 17.62
N PRO A 54 12.58 1.97 17.60
CA PRO A 54 13.65 1.75 16.65
C PRO A 54 14.32 0.37 16.84
N ARG A 55 14.36 -0.45 15.75
CA ARG A 55 14.89 -1.83 15.83
C ARG A 55 16.39 -1.84 16.10
N PRO A 56 16.87 -2.62 17.11
CA PRO A 56 18.27 -2.57 17.53
C PRO A 56 19.26 -3.07 16.46
N PHE A 57 18.82 -3.99 15.58
CA PHE A 57 19.69 -4.60 14.55
C PHE A 57 19.38 -4.14 13.12
N LEU A 58 18.63 -3.04 12.94
CA LEU A 58 18.14 -2.61 11.64
C LEU A 58 19.26 -2.45 10.60
N LYS A 59 20.34 -1.76 10.95
CA LYS A 59 21.45 -1.51 10.03
C LYS A 59 22.12 -2.81 9.55
N ASP A 60 22.38 -3.72 10.48
CA ASP A 60 23.03 -5.00 10.17
C ASP A 60 22.07 -5.91 9.40
N THR A 61 20.79 -5.90 9.72
CA THR A 61 19.74 -6.61 9.01
C THR A 61 19.67 -6.16 7.53
N LEU A 62 19.61 -4.85 7.29
CA LEU A 62 19.57 -4.32 5.91
C LEU A 62 20.84 -4.69 5.14
N LYS A 63 22.03 -4.61 5.77
CA LYS A 63 23.27 -5.07 5.13
C LYS A 63 23.16 -6.53 4.69
N ILE A 64 22.72 -7.42 5.57
CA ILE A 64 22.54 -8.84 5.27
C ILE A 64 21.56 -9.03 4.10
N TYR A 65 20.46 -8.29 4.08
CA TYR A 65 19.48 -8.40 3.00
C TYR A 65 20.03 -7.96 1.66
N PHE A 66 20.79 -6.86 1.60
CA PHE A 66 21.41 -6.42 0.36
C PHE A 66 22.57 -7.31 -0.07
N ASP A 67 23.32 -7.93 0.84
CA ASP A 67 24.31 -8.96 0.50
C ASP A 67 23.61 -10.22 -0.07
N LEU A 68 22.49 -10.65 0.51
CA LEU A 68 21.73 -11.81 0.05
C LEU A 68 21.06 -11.58 -1.31
N ILE A 69 20.48 -10.42 -1.55
CA ILE A 69 19.73 -10.12 -2.78
C ILE A 69 20.63 -10.10 -4.04
N GLU A 70 21.96 -10.02 -3.86
CA GLU A 70 22.92 -10.11 -4.96
C GLU A 70 23.11 -11.55 -5.47
N VAL A 71 22.89 -12.54 -4.62
CA VAL A 71 23.21 -13.95 -4.91
C VAL A 71 22.01 -14.89 -4.87
N GLU A 72 20.87 -14.42 -4.35
CA GLU A 72 19.68 -15.25 -4.22
C GLU A 72 18.97 -15.43 -5.56
N THR A 73 18.53 -16.65 -5.83
CA THR A 73 17.83 -17.01 -7.08
C THR A 73 16.47 -17.66 -6.83
N ASP A 74 16.20 -18.12 -5.61
CA ASP A 74 14.92 -18.72 -5.27
C ASP A 74 13.83 -17.63 -5.15
N PRO A 75 12.76 -17.70 -5.96
CA PRO A 75 11.75 -16.63 -6.00
C PRO A 75 10.99 -16.43 -4.68
N ASP A 76 10.78 -17.51 -3.90
CA ASP A 76 10.09 -17.41 -2.61
C ASP A 76 10.97 -16.70 -1.57
N VAL A 77 12.29 -16.90 -1.65
CA VAL A 77 13.25 -16.20 -0.79
C VAL A 77 13.41 -14.75 -1.22
N LEU A 78 13.50 -14.48 -2.55
CA LEU A 78 13.52 -13.12 -3.09
C LEU A 78 12.28 -12.32 -2.69
N MET A 79 11.09 -12.92 -2.81
CA MET A 79 9.84 -12.31 -2.33
C MET A 79 9.93 -11.94 -0.85
N SER A 80 10.39 -12.88 -0.01
CA SER A 80 10.53 -12.65 1.43
C SER A 80 11.54 -11.55 1.75
N LEU A 81 12.68 -11.48 1.02
CA LEU A 81 13.67 -10.41 1.15
C LEU A 81 13.06 -9.04 0.81
N LEU A 82 12.37 -8.94 -0.31
CA LEU A 82 11.75 -7.68 -0.76
C LEU A 82 10.68 -7.21 0.22
N TYR A 83 9.80 -8.09 0.71
CA TYR A 83 8.84 -7.77 1.77
C TYR A 83 9.53 -7.31 3.06
N SER A 84 10.61 -8.00 3.45
CA SER A 84 11.38 -7.69 4.65
C SER A 84 12.09 -6.35 4.55
N ILE A 85 12.57 -5.99 3.35
CA ILE A 85 13.10 -4.66 3.06
C ILE A 85 11.97 -3.62 3.17
N GLY A 86 10.78 -3.89 2.62
CA GLY A 86 9.62 -2.99 2.72
C GLY A 86 9.22 -2.66 4.15
N HIS A 87 9.35 -3.59 5.09
CA HIS A 87 9.15 -3.32 6.52
C HIS A 87 10.20 -2.39 7.15
N ASN A 88 11.26 -2.05 6.42
CA ASN A 88 12.46 -1.38 6.93
C ASN A 88 13.03 -0.36 5.93
N ASN A 89 12.20 0.17 5.04
CA ASN A 89 12.65 0.94 3.88
C ASN A 89 12.84 2.45 4.11
N ASP A 90 12.59 2.96 5.32
CA ASP A 90 12.58 4.42 5.63
C ASP A 90 13.92 5.12 5.33
N LYS A 91 15.03 4.39 5.33
CA LYS A 91 16.38 4.97 5.25
C LYS A 91 17.25 4.35 4.16
N LEU A 92 16.64 3.80 3.10
CA LEU A 92 17.36 3.23 1.98
C LEU A 92 18.07 4.33 1.18
N ASP A 93 19.31 4.06 0.79
CA ASP A 93 20.05 4.92 -0.12
C ASP A 93 19.65 4.67 -1.60
N ASN A 94 20.13 5.54 -2.50
CA ASN A 94 19.77 5.46 -3.91
C ASN A 94 20.25 4.15 -4.57
N LYS A 95 21.41 3.61 -4.19
CA LYS A 95 21.94 2.34 -4.74
C LYS A 95 21.07 1.17 -4.31
N GLN A 96 20.64 1.16 -3.06
CA GLN A 96 19.71 0.17 -2.52
C GLN A 96 18.36 0.21 -3.24
N ILE A 97 17.81 1.40 -3.49
CA ILE A 97 16.57 1.58 -4.24
C ILE A 97 16.74 1.12 -5.70
N GLU A 98 17.84 1.47 -6.36
CA GLU A 98 18.14 1.00 -7.72
C GLU A 98 18.22 -0.53 -7.80
N LYS A 99 18.86 -1.17 -6.81
CA LYS A 99 18.90 -2.62 -6.73
C LYS A 99 17.52 -3.25 -6.59
N ILE A 100 16.66 -2.69 -5.74
CA ILE A 100 15.27 -3.14 -5.61
C ILE A 100 14.53 -2.96 -6.94
N CYS A 101 14.63 -1.79 -7.57
CA CYS A 101 13.97 -1.49 -8.82
C CYS A 101 14.39 -2.42 -9.98
N SER A 102 15.60 -3.02 -9.93
CA SER A 102 16.07 -3.95 -10.97
C SER A 102 15.23 -5.22 -11.09
N PHE A 103 14.37 -5.53 -10.12
CA PHE A 103 13.44 -6.66 -10.17
C PHE A 103 12.17 -6.38 -10.99
N ILE A 104 12.03 -5.20 -11.60
CA ILE A 104 10.84 -4.82 -12.38
C ILE A 104 10.54 -5.80 -13.52
N ASP A 105 11.57 -6.35 -14.15
CA ASP A 105 11.47 -7.25 -15.28
C ASP A 105 11.34 -8.73 -14.87
N SER A 106 11.19 -9.02 -13.57
CA SER A 106 10.96 -10.38 -13.10
C SER A 106 9.67 -10.94 -13.70
N GLU A 107 9.73 -12.14 -14.28
CA GLU A 107 8.53 -12.86 -14.74
C GLU A 107 7.74 -13.48 -13.60
N ASN A 108 8.35 -13.63 -12.42
CA ASN A 108 7.72 -14.21 -11.26
C ASN A 108 6.85 -13.18 -10.53
N SER A 109 5.55 -13.46 -10.44
CA SER A 109 4.56 -12.57 -9.82
C SER A 109 4.80 -12.33 -8.32
N TRP A 110 5.31 -13.32 -7.61
CA TRP A 110 5.63 -13.19 -6.18
C TRP A 110 6.79 -12.23 -5.94
N VAL A 111 7.81 -12.25 -6.83
CA VAL A 111 8.93 -11.29 -6.78
C VAL A 111 8.43 -9.87 -7.07
N LYS A 112 7.54 -9.70 -8.07
CA LYS A 112 6.92 -8.39 -8.35
C LYS A 112 6.08 -7.89 -7.17
N GLU A 113 5.36 -8.76 -6.50
CA GLU A 113 4.57 -8.40 -5.31
C GLU A 113 5.48 -7.92 -4.18
N GLY A 114 6.57 -8.64 -3.92
CA GLY A 114 7.61 -8.20 -3.00
C GLY A 114 8.24 -6.85 -3.41
N LEU A 115 8.49 -6.65 -4.71
CA LEU A 115 9.01 -5.39 -5.26
C LEU A 115 8.08 -4.21 -4.95
N VAL A 116 6.79 -4.35 -5.23
CA VAL A 116 5.82 -3.29 -4.88
C VAL A 116 5.87 -2.99 -3.40
N SER A 117 5.83 -4.02 -2.55
CA SER A 117 5.90 -3.86 -1.09
C SER A 117 7.17 -3.14 -0.64
N ALA A 118 8.32 -3.47 -1.25
CA ALA A 118 9.59 -2.82 -0.94
C ALA A 118 9.63 -1.33 -1.29
N LEU A 119 8.83 -0.90 -2.28
CA LEU A 119 8.80 0.48 -2.78
C LEU A 119 7.70 1.36 -2.16
N LEU A 120 6.77 0.79 -1.40
CA LEU A 120 5.70 1.57 -0.76
C LEU A 120 6.29 2.68 0.13
N GLY A 121 5.81 3.89 -0.04
CA GLY A 121 6.23 5.06 0.75
C GLY A 121 7.59 5.67 0.34
N ILE A 122 8.32 5.08 -0.60
CA ILE A 122 9.61 5.62 -1.06
C ILE A 122 9.39 6.74 -2.07
N ASP A 123 9.50 8.00 -1.62
CA ASP A 123 9.41 9.18 -2.49
C ASP A 123 10.76 9.50 -3.17
N LYS A 124 11.19 8.61 -4.08
CA LYS A 124 12.39 8.76 -4.91
C LYS A 124 12.06 8.52 -6.39
N PRO A 125 12.73 9.21 -7.33
CA PRO A 125 12.39 9.12 -8.76
C PRO A 125 12.33 7.68 -9.29
N ASN A 126 13.34 6.85 -9.01
CA ASN A 126 13.42 5.47 -9.48
C ASN A 126 12.29 4.60 -8.91
N ALA A 127 11.96 4.76 -7.62
CA ALA A 127 10.85 4.05 -6.99
C ALA A 127 9.51 4.43 -7.62
N ILE A 128 9.27 5.73 -7.81
CA ILE A 128 8.05 6.25 -8.44
C ILE A 128 7.91 5.74 -9.88
N GLU A 129 8.97 5.80 -10.68
CA GLU A 129 8.93 5.30 -12.07
C GLU A 129 8.68 3.80 -12.13
N THR A 130 9.23 3.03 -11.19
CA THR A 130 8.96 1.60 -11.06
C THR A 130 7.50 1.33 -10.67
N LEU A 131 6.96 2.06 -9.68
CA LEU A 131 5.55 1.94 -9.30
C LEU A 131 4.60 2.36 -10.43
N ILE A 132 4.94 3.39 -11.21
CA ILE A 132 4.18 3.79 -12.42
C ILE A 132 4.10 2.62 -13.41
N LYS A 133 5.21 1.95 -13.71
CA LYS A 133 5.22 0.77 -14.58
C LYS A 133 4.37 -0.37 -14.00
N LEU A 134 4.53 -0.67 -12.70
CA LEU A 134 3.78 -1.73 -12.02
C LEU A 134 2.28 -1.43 -11.91
N SER A 135 1.88 -0.16 -11.88
CA SER A 135 0.45 0.23 -11.91
C SER A 135 -0.23 -0.15 -13.24
N SER A 136 0.52 -0.56 -14.25
CA SER A 136 0.02 -1.08 -15.53
C SER A 136 0.29 -2.58 -15.72
N ASP A 137 0.68 -3.33 -14.67
CA ASP A 137 0.95 -4.78 -14.76
C ASP A 137 -0.33 -5.56 -15.15
N LYS A 138 -0.14 -6.68 -15.85
CA LYS A 138 -1.24 -7.58 -16.24
C LYS A 138 -2.01 -8.16 -15.06
N LEU A 139 -1.36 -8.32 -13.90
CA LEU A 139 -1.95 -8.86 -12.68
C LEU A 139 -2.60 -7.76 -11.86
N SER A 140 -3.89 -7.90 -11.58
CA SER A 140 -4.69 -6.88 -10.90
C SER A 140 -4.16 -6.53 -9.50
N HIS A 141 -3.72 -7.52 -8.72
CA HIS A 141 -3.18 -7.28 -7.39
C HIS A 141 -1.87 -6.46 -7.43
N ILE A 142 -1.00 -6.67 -8.43
CA ILE A 142 0.20 -5.85 -8.62
C ILE A 142 -0.19 -4.41 -8.97
N ARG A 143 -1.12 -4.23 -9.94
CA ARG A 143 -1.62 -2.90 -10.29
C ARG A 143 -2.23 -2.20 -9.09
N ASN A 144 -3.02 -2.91 -8.30
CA ASN A 144 -3.69 -2.36 -7.12
C ASN A 144 -2.68 -1.80 -6.11
N TRP A 145 -1.74 -2.63 -5.66
CA TRP A 145 -0.73 -2.19 -4.70
C TRP A 145 0.18 -1.08 -5.23
N ALA A 146 0.53 -1.12 -6.52
CA ALA A 146 1.32 -0.05 -7.13
C ALA A 146 0.52 1.27 -7.22
N THR A 147 -0.78 1.20 -7.54
CA THR A 147 -1.69 2.36 -7.58
C THR A 147 -1.89 2.94 -6.17
N PHE A 148 -2.10 2.10 -5.16
CA PHE A 148 -2.12 2.51 -3.75
C PHE A 148 -0.81 3.21 -3.34
N GLY A 149 0.34 2.64 -3.71
CA GLY A 149 1.65 3.26 -3.45
C GLY A 149 1.76 4.66 -4.02
N LEU A 150 1.39 4.84 -5.29
CA LEU A 150 1.40 6.14 -5.97
C LEU A 150 0.35 7.11 -5.42
N GLY A 151 -0.85 6.61 -5.16
CA GLY A 151 -2.01 7.43 -4.79
C GLY A 151 -1.96 7.89 -3.34
N THR A 152 -1.66 6.98 -2.43
CA THR A 152 -1.88 7.15 -0.99
C THR A 152 -0.58 7.23 -0.18
N GLN A 153 0.46 6.48 -0.57
CA GLN A 153 1.71 6.39 0.21
C GLN A 153 2.77 7.43 -0.18
N ILE A 154 2.62 8.07 -1.33
CA ILE A 154 3.56 9.08 -1.84
C ILE A 154 2.85 10.43 -1.94
N GLU A 155 3.37 11.43 -1.22
CA GLU A 155 2.81 12.78 -1.19
C GLU A 155 3.17 13.60 -2.44
N ARG A 156 4.20 13.20 -3.18
CA ARG A 156 4.65 13.91 -4.38
C ARG A 156 3.52 14.10 -5.38
N ASN A 157 3.42 15.34 -5.86
CA ASN A 157 2.39 15.75 -6.80
C ASN A 157 3.03 16.28 -8.08
N ASN A 158 3.04 15.45 -9.13
CA ASN A 158 3.54 15.82 -10.45
C ASN A 158 2.69 15.19 -11.57
N THR A 159 2.91 15.63 -12.79
CA THR A 159 2.15 15.17 -13.97
C THR A 159 2.27 13.66 -14.19
N LYS A 160 3.47 13.08 -14.04
CA LYS A 160 3.67 11.63 -14.27
C LYS A 160 2.79 10.79 -13.35
N ILE A 161 2.75 11.12 -12.04
CA ILE A 161 1.91 10.41 -11.07
C ILE A 161 0.44 10.61 -11.38
N ARG A 162 0.01 11.86 -11.69
CA ARG A 162 -1.39 12.13 -12.04
C ARG A 162 -1.86 11.37 -13.26
N GLU A 163 -1.04 11.30 -14.30
CA GLU A 163 -1.39 10.57 -15.52
C GLU A 163 -1.42 9.05 -15.27
N ALA A 164 -0.46 8.49 -14.52
CA ALA A 164 -0.48 7.08 -14.14
C ALA A 164 -1.74 6.70 -13.34
N LEU A 165 -2.16 7.55 -12.40
CA LEU A 165 -3.42 7.37 -11.67
C LEU A 165 -4.63 7.54 -12.60
N TRP A 166 -4.60 8.53 -13.50
CA TRP A 166 -5.69 8.78 -14.46
C TRP A 166 -5.95 7.59 -15.38
N GLU A 167 -4.92 6.87 -15.79
CA GLU A 167 -5.07 5.64 -16.57
C GLU A 167 -5.80 4.52 -15.80
N ARG A 168 -5.85 4.59 -14.48
CA ARG A 168 -6.46 3.56 -13.60
C ARG A 168 -7.89 3.89 -13.15
N VAL A 169 -8.39 5.08 -13.37
CA VAL A 169 -9.76 5.47 -12.94
C VAL A 169 -10.89 4.67 -13.61
N ASN A 170 -10.58 3.93 -14.66
CA ASN A 170 -11.50 3.01 -15.31
C ASN A 170 -10.98 1.56 -15.30
N ASP A 171 -10.09 1.21 -14.36
CA ASP A 171 -9.58 -0.16 -14.23
C ASP A 171 -10.74 -1.13 -13.95
N LYS A 172 -10.66 -2.32 -14.56
CA LYS A 172 -11.67 -3.38 -14.34
C LYS A 172 -11.65 -3.92 -12.91
N HIS A 173 -10.52 -3.81 -12.24
CA HIS A 173 -10.38 -4.16 -10.83
C HIS A 173 -10.84 -2.98 -9.97
N GLN A 174 -11.94 -3.19 -9.25
CA GLN A 174 -12.64 -2.12 -8.53
C GLN A 174 -11.74 -1.38 -7.52
N GLU A 175 -10.94 -2.13 -6.76
CA GLU A 175 -10.03 -1.50 -5.77
C GLU A 175 -8.98 -0.64 -6.46
N THR A 176 -8.37 -1.10 -7.58
CA THR A 176 -7.41 -0.30 -8.35
C THR A 176 -8.03 1.00 -8.86
N LYS A 177 -9.29 0.93 -9.35
CA LYS A 177 -10.05 2.12 -9.77
C LYS A 177 -10.22 3.09 -8.60
N LEU A 178 -10.65 2.61 -7.45
CA LEU A 178 -10.91 3.44 -6.28
C LEU A 178 -9.63 4.05 -5.70
N GLU A 179 -8.54 3.30 -5.63
CA GLU A 179 -7.22 3.82 -5.22
C GLU A 179 -6.74 4.95 -6.13
N ALA A 180 -6.96 4.82 -7.44
CA ALA A 180 -6.63 5.87 -8.39
C ALA A 180 -7.47 7.14 -8.18
N ILE A 181 -8.76 6.98 -7.91
CA ILE A 181 -9.69 8.08 -7.63
C ILE A 181 -9.26 8.81 -6.35
N VAL A 182 -8.95 8.07 -5.26
CA VAL A 182 -8.42 8.63 -4.00
C VAL A 182 -7.13 9.41 -4.25
N GLY A 183 -6.18 8.79 -4.96
CA GLY A 183 -4.89 9.41 -5.25
C GLY A 183 -4.98 10.71 -6.05
N LEU A 184 -5.93 10.81 -6.99
CA LEU A 184 -6.22 12.04 -7.76
C LEU A 184 -6.94 13.08 -6.90
N ALA A 185 -7.89 12.66 -6.08
CA ALA A 185 -8.61 13.54 -5.17
C ALA A 185 -7.67 14.20 -4.15
N LYS A 186 -6.74 13.44 -3.55
CA LYS A 186 -5.67 13.96 -2.67
C LYS A 186 -4.83 15.05 -3.36
N ARG A 187 -4.60 14.90 -4.66
CA ARG A 187 -3.86 15.88 -5.48
C ARG A 187 -4.74 17.01 -6.03
N LYS A 188 -6.01 17.08 -5.64
CA LYS A 188 -6.99 18.07 -6.09
C LYS A 188 -7.12 18.10 -7.63
N ASP A 189 -7.05 16.94 -8.26
CA ASP A 189 -7.24 16.80 -9.71
C ASP A 189 -8.73 16.77 -10.05
N LYS A 190 -9.25 17.89 -10.53
CA LYS A 190 -10.69 18.06 -10.75
C LYS A 190 -11.28 17.13 -11.82
N ARG A 191 -10.45 16.51 -12.66
CA ARG A 191 -10.93 15.52 -13.65
C ARG A 191 -11.66 14.35 -12.96
N VAL A 192 -11.33 14.05 -11.70
CA VAL A 192 -11.93 12.94 -10.95
C VAL A 192 -13.35 13.23 -10.48
N ASN A 193 -13.78 14.51 -10.43
CA ASN A 193 -15.08 14.89 -9.86
C ASN A 193 -16.26 14.24 -10.60
N ASP A 194 -16.23 14.20 -11.94
CA ASP A 194 -17.31 13.57 -12.72
C ASP A 194 -17.33 12.05 -12.57
N ILE A 195 -16.19 11.43 -12.30
CA ILE A 195 -16.11 10.01 -12.01
C ILE A 195 -16.72 9.72 -10.64
N ILE A 196 -16.35 10.50 -9.62
CA ILE A 196 -16.94 10.39 -8.26
C ILE A 196 -18.47 10.56 -8.33
N LYS A 197 -18.98 11.55 -9.07
CA LYS A 197 -20.44 11.75 -9.25
C LYS A 197 -21.10 10.50 -9.83
N ARG A 198 -20.50 9.87 -10.85
CA ARG A 198 -21.04 8.64 -11.45
C ARG A 198 -21.04 7.46 -10.48
N GLU A 199 -19.98 7.30 -9.68
CA GLU A 199 -19.92 6.24 -8.66
C GLU A 199 -20.99 6.45 -7.57
N ILE A 200 -21.21 7.68 -7.11
CA ILE A 200 -22.28 8.00 -6.15
C ILE A 200 -23.68 7.68 -6.73
N ILE A 201 -23.92 8.04 -8.00
CA ILE A 201 -25.22 7.79 -8.67
C ILE A 201 -25.41 6.29 -8.91
N GLY A 202 -24.34 5.52 -9.15
CA GLY A 202 -24.39 4.07 -9.28
C GLY A 202 -24.81 3.34 -8.02
N GLY A 203 -24.71 3.96 -6.84
CA GLY A 203 -25.22 3.48 -5.56
C GLY A 203 -24.39 2.41 -4.85
N GLU A 204 -23.44 1.80 -5.51
CA GLU A 204 -22.54 0.78 -4.92
C GLU A 204 -21.17 1.38 -4.59
N PHE A 205 -21.05 2.08 -3.49
CA PHE A 205 -19.81 2.70 -3.07
C PHE A 205 -19.55 2.57 -1.56
N GLY A 206 -18.31 2.75 -1.14
CA GLY A 206 -17.88 2.53 0.25
C GLY A 206 -16.70 3.41 0.65
N THR A 207 -15.93 2.96 1.63
CA THR A 207 -14.91 3.70 2.36
C THR A 207 -13.94 4.47 1.46
N LEU A 208 -13.39 3.85 0.41
CA LEU A 208 -12.45 4.52 -0.50
C LEU A 208 -13.10 5.68 -1.27
N LEU A 209 -14.39 5.54 -1.65
CA LEU A 209 -15.06 6.66 -2.31
C LEU A 209 -15.37 7.78 -1.33
N PHE A 210 -15.75 7.47 -0.09
CA PHE A 210 -15.92 8.48 0.96
C PHE A 210 -14.62 9.24 1.21
N GLU A 211 -13.47 8.52 1.30
CA GLU A 211 -12.16 9.15 1.42
C GLU A 211 -11.88 10.09 0.23
N ALA A 212 -12.11 9.63 -0.99
CA ALA A 212 -11.91 10.46 -2.17
C ALA A 212 -12.77 11.73 -2.15
N ILE A 213 -14.05 11.62 -1.77
CA ILE A 213 -14.96 12.77 -1.68
C ILE A 213 -14.44 13.79 -0.67
N ILE A 214 -14.06 13.34 0.53
CA ILE A 214 -13.49 14.20 1.59
C ILE A 214 -12.22 14.87 1.08
N GLU A 215 -11.35 14.11 0.42
CA GLU A 215 -10.10 14.63 -0.11
C GLU A 215 -10.30 15.68 -1.21
N THR A 216 -11.38 15.64 -2.01
CA THR A 216 -11.67 16.72 -2.97
C THR A 216 -11.92 18.05 -2.29
N GLN A 217 -12.51 18.05 -1.09
CA GLN A 217 -13.01 19.22 -0.37
C GLN A 217 -13.98 20.05 -1.23
N ASP A 218 -14.76 19.38 -2.07
CA ASP A 218 -15.69 20.02 -3.01
C ASP A 218 -17.14 19.86 -2.53
N LYS A 219 -17.77 20.99 -2.18
CA LYS A 219 -19.16 21.01 -1.69
C LYS A 219 -20.20 20.55 -2.72
N GLU A 220 -19.82 20.47 -4.00
CA GLU A 220 -20.73 19.99 -5.06
C GLU A 220 -21.21 18.56 -4.83
N PHE A 221 -20.51 17.75 -4.04
CA PHE A 221 -20.94 16.39 -3.69
C PHE A 221 -22.04 16.35 -2.62
N LEU A 222 -22.18 17.39 -1.77
CA LEU A 222 -23.12 17.38 -0.65
C LEU A 222 -24.60 17.13 -1.06
N PRO A 223 -25.13 17.71 -2.15
CA PRO A 223 -26.50 17.43 -2.58
C PRO A 223 -26.72 15.95 -2.91
N LEU A 224 -25.78 15.32 -3.63
CA LEU A 224 -25.86 13.91 -4.02
C LEU A 224 -25.78 12.99 -2.79
N LEU A 225 -24.85 13.22 -1.89
CA LEU A 225 -24.71 12.44 -0.64
C LEU A 225 -25.95 12.55 0.23
N LYS A 226 -26.51 13.78 0.40
CA LYS A 226 -27.75 14.01 1.16
C LYS A 226 -28.96 13.35 0.49
N GLN A 227 -29.00 13.29 -0.84
CA GLN A 227 -30.04 12.57 -1.57
C GLN A 227 -29.95 11.07 -1.28
N ASN A 228 -28.75 10.46 -1.38
CA ASN A 228 -28.53 9.05 -1.03
C ASN A 228 -29.00 8.76 0.41
N LEU A 229 -28.60 9.60 1.38
CA LEU A 229 -29.02 9.43 2.77
C LEU A 229 -30.55 9.48 2.96
N ARG A 230 -31.27 10.30 2.18
CA ARG A 230 -32.75 10.35 2.22
C ARG A 230 -33.38 9.09 1.62
N THR A 231 -32.80 8.58 0.52
CA THR A 231 -33.34 7.40 -0.18
C THR A 231 -33.28 6.15 0.69
N ILE A 232 -32.22 6.02 1.51
CA ILE A 232 -32.00 4.83 2.35
C ILE A 232 -32.69 4.90 3.72
N LYS A 233 -33.29 6.04 4.08
CA LYS A 233 -33.79 6.32 5.45
C LYS A 233 -34.72 5.24 6.02
N ASP A 234 -35.55 4.66 5.19
CA ASP A 234 -36.56 3.65 5.58
C ASP A 234 -36.19 2.22 5.10
N ASP A 235 -35.01 2.06 4.52
CA ASP A 235 -34.53 0.77 4.02
C ASP A 235 -33.78 0.00 5.11
N LYS A 236 -34.47 -1.02 5.67
CA LYS A 236 -33.92 -1.89 6.73
C LYS A 236 -32.86 -2.87 6.25
N THR A 237 -32.59 -2.96 4.94
CA THR A 237 -31.57 -3.87 4.36
C THR A 237 -30.21 -3.20 4.29
N ILE A 238 -30.13 -1.89 4.50
CA ILE A 238 -28.87 -1.14 4.44
C ILE A 238 -27.95 -1.50 5.60
N ASN A 239 -26.68 -1.66 5.29
CA ASN A 239 -25.63 -1.86 6.30
C ASN A 239 -25.50 -0.61 7.17
N LEU A 240 -25.70 -0.76 8.49
CA LEU A 240 -25.66 0.35 9.45
C LEU A 240 -24.28 1.03 9.51
N GLU A 241 -23.20 0.30 9.29
CA GLU A 241 -21.85 0.85 9.26
C GLU A 241 -21.68 1.75 8.03
N TRP A 242 -22.13 1.30 6.86
CA TRP A 242 -22.12 2.11 5.64
C TRP A 242 -22.96 3.39 5.78
N GLU A 243 -24.16 3.30 6.38
CA GLU A 243 -24.99 4.48 6.64
C GLU A 243 -24.27 5.48 7.56
N LYS A 244 -23.59 4.99 8.59
CA LYS A 244 -22.77 5.80 9.49
C LYS A 244 -21.63 6.48 8.74
N ASP A 245 -20.92 5.75 7.86
CA ASP A 245 -19.83 6.30 7.06
C ASP A 245 -20.31 7.37 6.10
N LEU A 246 -21.49 7.21 5.48
CA LEU A 246 -22.11 8.22 4.65
C LEU A 246 -22.42 9.51 5.46
N LYS A 247 -22.97 9.38 6.66
CA LYS A 247 -23.22 10.53 7.54
C LYS A 247 -21.94 11.23 7.93
N ASN A 248 -20.91 10.48 8.33
CA ASN A 248 -19.59 11.01 8.67
C ASN A 248 -18.98 11.77 7.49
N CYS A 249 -19.07 11.22 6.27
CA CYS A 249 -18.57 11.88 5.06
C CYS A 249 -19.29 13.23 4.80
N ILE A 250 -20.63 13.28 4.97
CA ILE A 250 -21.40 14.52 4.82
C ILE A 250 -20.97 15.56 5.85
N ASP A 251 -20.82 15.16 7.11
CA ASP A 251 -20.47 16.06 8.21
C ASP A 251 -19.05 16.60 8.04
N GLU A 252 -18.08 15.73 7.71
CA GLU A 252 -16.69 16.13 7.51
C GLU A 252 -16.53 17.05 6.30
N LEU A 253 -17.15 16.72 5.16
CA LEU A 253 -17.13 17.57 3.98
C LEU A 253 -17.78 18.93 4.25
N THR A 254 -18.88 18.95 5.02
CA THR A 254 -19.56 20.19 5.41
C THR A 254 -18.65 21.07 6.26
N LYS A 255 -17.96 20.48 7.24
CA LYS A 255 -17.01 21.17 8.11
C LYS A 255 -15.86 21.79 7.30
N LEU A 256 -15.17 21.00 6.50
CA LEU A 256 -14.04 21.42 5.68
C LEU A 256 -14.40 22.55 4.71
N THR A 257 -15.60 22.53 4.15
CA THR A 257 -16.07 23.55 3.20
C THR A 257 -16.52 24.85 3.87
N ASN A 258 -16.90 24.80 5.16
CA ASN A 258 -17.22 26.00 5.95
C ASN A 258 -15.97 26.71 6.49
N GLU A 259 -14.96 25.96 6.94
CA GLU A 259 -13.68 26.52 7.43
C GLU A 259 -12.97 27.33 6.35
N ARG A 260 -13.04 26.93 5.08
CA ARG A 260 -12.48 27.70 3.95
C ARG A 260 -13.16 29.05 3.71
N ARG A 261 -14.45 29.21 4.11
CA ARG A 261 -15.15 30.49 3.98
C ARG A 261 -14.75 31.51 5.02
N THR A 262 -14.19 31.08 6.15
CA THR A 262 -13.73 31.94 7.23
C THR A 262 -12.29 32.38 7.07
N THR A 263 -11.50 31.74 6.18
CA THR A 263 -10.09 32.05 5.93
C THR A 263 -9.83 32.72 4.58
N ALA A 264 -10.83 32.93 3.75
CA ALA A 264 -10.79 33.63 2.46
C ALA A 264 -11.50 34.98 2.54
#